data_ba93419a7a0d565829c929d186b420f6
#
_entry.id   ba93419a7a0d565829c929d186b420f6
#
_cell.length_a   1.000
_cell.length_b   1.000
_cell.length_c   1.000
_cell.angle_alpha   90.00
_cell.angle_beta   90.00
_cell.angle_gamma   90.00
#
_symmetry.space_group_name_H-M   'P 1'
#
loop_
_entity.id
_entity.type
_entity.pdbx_description
1 polymer ?
#
loop_
_entity_poly.entity_id
_entity_poly.type
_entity_poly.pdbx_seq_one_letter_code
_entity_poly.pdbx_strand_id
1 'polypeptide(L)'
;MKHSRSMPQKLTMEEIRENIVIIKINKSYREGMSEIELYDVTRGCWKRKIASVEKADYALAVVYGIVKEVYQIDKWFPAENEVRETIPYNEAVDAGRIIFKGRTANEEIRKKYLDHSVAGFFKRGEIAPVKVILKPQETGIL
;
A
#
# COMPACT_ATOMS: atom_id res chain seq x y z
N MET A 1 -10.78 32.70 1.41
CA MET A 1 -10.76 31.96 1.15
C MET A 1 -11.17 30.95 1.53
N LYS A 2 -11.53 30.44 1.60
CA LYS A 2 -11.86 29.53 1.85
C LYS A 2 -11.70 28.43 1.57
N HIS A 3 -11.61 28.17 2.03
CA HIS A 3 -11.35 27.00 1.63
C HIS A 3 -12.23 26.05 2.10
N SER A 4 -12.92 25.61 1.35
CA SER A 4 -13.69 24.49 1.62
C SER A 4 -12.79 23.34 1.71
N ARG A 5 -12.67 22.72 2.78
CA ARG A 5 -12.13 21.48 2.82
C ARG A 5 -13.04 20.55 2.20
N SER A 6 -12.82 20.18 1.00
CA SER A 6 -13.59 19.09 0.39
C SER A 6 -13.16 17.80 1.07
N MET A 7 -14.12 16.97 1.37
CA MET A 7 -13.84 15.62 1.84
C MET A 7 -13.10 14.85 0.75
N PRO A 8 -12.16 13.99 1.12
CA PRO A 8 -11.51 13.15 0.12
C PRO A 8 -12.55 12.32 -0.62
N GLN A 9 -12.38 12.21 -1.91
CA GLN A 9 -13.29 11.43 -2.73
C GLN A 9 -13.12 9.95 -2.43
N LYS A 10 -14.23 9.26 -2.22
CA LYS A 10 -14.21 7.82 -1.98
C LYS A 10 -14.08 7.07 -3.29
N LEU A 11 -13.15 6.16 -3.35
CA LEU A 11 -13.03 5.29 -4.51
C LEU A 11 -14.00 4.13 -4.36
N THR A 12 -14.58 3.72 -5.48
CA THR A 12 -15.46 2.57 -5.52
C THR A 12 -14.73 1.39 -6.15
N MET A 13 -15.24 0.20 -5.94
CA MET A 13 -14.61 -1.00 -6.48
C MET A 13 -14.53 -0.96 -8.01
N GLU A 14 -15.54 -0.38 -8.66
CA GLU A 14 -15.52 -0.28 -10.13
C GLU A 14 -14.42 0.60 -10.66
N GLU A 15 -13.98 1.57 -9.85
CA GLU A 15 -12.91 2.47 -10.26
C GLU A 15 -11.53 1.81 -10.17
N ILE A 16 -11.43 0.72 -9.42
CA ILE A 16 -10.16 0.02 -9.25
C ILE A 16 -9.95 -0.87 -10.46
N ARG A 17 -8.96 -0.55 -11.27
CA ARG A 17 -8.62 -1.32 -12.46
C ARG A 17 -7.30 -2.05 -12.33
N GLU A 18 -6.49 -1.65 -11.36
CA GLU A 18 -5.19 -2.23 -11.13
C GLU A 18 -5.28 -3.29 -10.04
N ASN A 19 -4.32 -4.20 -10.02
CA ASN A 19 -4.17 -5.12 -8.90
C ASN A 19 -3.38 -4.36 -7.84
N ILE A 20 -4.00 -4.16 -6.68
CA ILE A 20 -3.39 -3.31 -5.64
C ILE A 20 -3.32 -4.06 -4.32
N VAL A 21 -2.37 -3.64 -3.50
CA VAL A 21 -2.33 -4.02 -2.10
C VAL A 21 -2.44 -2.73 -1.30
N ILE A 22 -3.41 -2.71 -0.39
CA ILE A 22 -3.61 -1.57 0.50
C ILE A 22 -2.87 -1.86 1.79
N ILE A 23 -2.00 -0.95 2.18
CA ILE A 23 -1.17 -1.13 3.37
C ILE A 23 -1.46 0.00 4.35
N LYS A 24 -2.05 -0.35 5.49
CA LYS A 24 -2.36 0.62 6.53
C LYS A 24 -1.12 0.89 7.35
N ILE A 25 -0.69 2.14 7.36
CA ILE A 25 0.51 2.52 8.10
C ILE A 25 0.19 3.50 9.23
N ASN A 26 -1.04 3.40 9.78
CA ASN A 26 -1.50 4.35 10.80
C ASN A 26 -0.54 4.47 11.97
N LYS A 27 0.06 3.36 12.39
CA LYS A 27 0.92 3.37 13.58
C LYS A 27 2.31 3.92 13.30
N SER A 28 2.75 3.88 12.05
CA SER A 28 4.10 4.29 11.69
C SER A 28 4.16 5.67 11.07
N TYR A 29 3.04 6.12 10.52
CA TYR A 29 3.02 7.39 9.80
C TYR A 29 3.11 8.56 10.77
N ARG A 30 3.86 9.58 10.39
CA ARG A 30 3.84 10.87 11.08
C ARG A 30 4.02 11.98 10.05
N GLU A 31 3.44 13.12 10.36
CA GLU A 31 3.56 14.28 9.49
C GLU A 31 5.02 14.67 9.35
N GLY A 32 5.41 15.06 8.17
CA GLY A 32 6.77 15.49 7.92
C GLY A 32 7.76 14.38 7.65
N MET A 33 7.29 13.13 7.55
CA MET A 33 8.18 12.04 7.15
C MET A 33 8.81 12.33 5.81
N SER A 34 10.07 11.96 5.65
CA SER A 34 10.73 12.05 4.35
C SER A 34 10.16 10.99 3.41
N GLU A 35 10.40 11.16 2.12
CA GLU A 35 9.95 10.19 1.13
C GLU A 35 10.51 8.80 1.41
N ILE A 36 11.79 8.74 1.81
CA ILE A 36 12.40 7.44 2.07
C ILE A 36 11.84 6.79 3.34
N GLU A 37 11.52 7.59 4.35
CA GLU A 37 10.89 7.06 5.55
C GLU A 37 9.51 6.52 5.25
N LEU A 38 8.73 7.22 4.45
CA LEU A 38 7.40 6.78 4.06
C LEU A 38 7.47 5.48 3.27
N TYR A 39 8.41 5.40 2.34
CA TYR A 39 8.64 4.20 1.55
C TYR A 39 8.99 3.02 2.47
N ASP A 40 9.91 3.24 3.40
CA ASP A 40 10.36 2.17 4.28
C ASP A 40 9.26 1.62 5.19
N VAL A 41 8.41 2.49 5.76
CA VAL A 41 7.33 1.99 6.62
C VAL A 41 6.23 1.30 5.82
N THR A 42 6.11 1.62 4.53
CA THR A 42 5.08 1.01 3.69
C THR A 42 5.54 -0.34 3.14
N ARG A 43 6.80 -0.44 2.73
CA ARG A 43 7.30 -1.61 2.02
C ARG A 43 7.47 -2.86 2.89
N GLY A 44 7.61 -2.71 4.17
CA GLY A 44 7.80 -3.86 5.06
C GLY A 44 7.78 -3.49 6.53
N CYS A 45 7.91 -4.40 7.41
CA CYS A 45 7.92 -5.85 7.09
C CYS A 45 6.56 -6.39 7.48
N TRP A 46 5.94 -7.16 6.61
CA TRP A 46 4.54 -7.56 6.80
C TRP A 46 4.43 -9.07 7.02
N LYS A 47 3.54 -9.43 7.91
CA LYS A 47 3.31 -10.82 8.25
C LYS A 47 2.34 -11.42 7.23
N ARG A 48 2.85 -11.72 6.06
CA ARG A 48 2.09 -12.29 4.95
C ARG A 48 2.98 -13.25 4.19
N LYS A 49 2.38 -14.09 3.37
CA LYS A 49 3.14 -14.94 2.45
C LYS A 49 3.25 -14.23 1.12
N ILE A 50 4.40 -14.36 0.48
CA ILE A 50 4.64 -13.70 -0.80
C ILE A 50 3.56 -14.09 -1.82
N ALA A 51 3.16 -15.36 -1.83
CA ALA A 51 2.14 -15.82 -2.78
C ALA A 51 0.82 -15.05 -2.64
N SER A 52 0.53 -14.48 -1.47
CA SER A 52 -0.72 -13.79 -1.25
C SER A 52 -0.71 -12.36 -1.78
N VAL A 53 0.46 -11.81 -2.09
CA VAL A 53 0.59 -10.41 -2.51
C VAL A 53 1.28 -10.24 -3.86
N GLU A 54 1.88 -11.28 -4.40
CA GLU A 54 2.78 -11.12 -5.55
C GLU A 54 2.07 -10.70 -6.83
N LYS A 55 0.75 -10.85 -6.90
CA LYS A 55 0.01 -10.42 -8.09
C LYS A 55 -0.34 -8.93 -8.07
N ALA A 56 -0.13 -8.26 -6.95
CA ALA A 56 -0.41 -6.83 -6.85
C ALA A 56 0.70 -6.06 -7.57
N ASP A 57 0.30 -5.12 -8.39
CA ASP A 57 1.24 -4.28 -9.14
C ASP A 57 1.58 -3.00 -8.39
N TYR A 58 0.67 -2.53 -7.56
CA TYR A 58 0.84 -1.27 -6.84
C TYR A 58 0.50 -1.42 -5.37
N ALA A 59 1.21 -0.68 -4.53
CA ALA A 59 0.95 -0.62 -3.10
C ALA A 59 0.47 0.77 -2.75
N LEU A 60 -0.64 0.84 -2.03
CA LEU A 60 -1.19 2.11 -1.54
C LEU A 60 -0.84 2.24 -0.06
N ALA A 61 -0.09 3.29 0.28
CA ALA A 61 0.20 3.60 1.68
C ALA A 61 -0.99 4.38 2.22
N VAL A 62 -1.69 3.82 3.21
CA VAL A 62 -2.95 4.38 3.67
C VAL A 62 -2.91 4.72 5.14
N VAL A 63 -3.38 5.93 5.47
CA VAL A 63 -3.47 6.41 6.85
C VAL A 63 -4.91 6.81 7.10
N TYR A 64 -5.54 6.11 8.02
CA TYR A 64 -6.96 6.32 8.37
C TYR A 64 -7.84 6.42 7.12
N GLY A 65 -7.64 5.47 6.21
CA GLY A 65 -8.45 5.36 5.01
C GLY A 65 -8.02 6.22 3.83
N ILE A 66 -7.06 7.13 4.01
CA ILE A 66 -6.64 8.06 2.96
C ILE A 66 -5.30 7.61 2.37
N VAL A 67 -5.21 7.60 1.05
CA VAL A 67 -3.99 7.20 0.35
C VAL A 67 -2.96 8.32 0.43
N LYS A 68 -1.82 8.04 1.04
CA LYS A 68 -0.74 9.01 1.20
C LYS A 68 0.33 8.89 0.14
N GLU A 69 0.50 7.71 -0.43
CA GLU A 69 1.46 7.53 -1.52
C GLU A 69 1.14 6.24 -2.26
N VAL A 70 1.63 6.13 -3.49
CA VAL A 70 1.40 4.97 -4.34
C VAL A 70 2.73 4.50 -4.87
N TYR A 71 3.01 3.23 -4.70
CA TYR A 71 4.27 2.64 -5.17
C TYR A 71 4.00 1.57 -6.19
N GLN A 72 4.85 1.51 -7.20
CA GLN A 72 4.87 0.38 -8.13
C GLN A 72 5.74 -0.70 -7.50
N ILE A 73 5.22 -1.91 -7.43
CA ILE A 73 5.94 -3.02 -6.80
C ILE A 73 6.75 -3.73 -7.86
N ASP A 74 8.06 -3.83 -7.64
CA ASP A 74 8.92 -4.58 -8.54
C ASP A 74 8.99 -6.05 -8.14
N LYS A 75 9.18 -6.31 -6.84
CA LYS A 75 9.31 -7.67 -6.36
C LYS A 75 9.18 -7.73 -4.84
N TRP A 76 8.69 -8.84 -4.34
CA TRP A 76 8.62 -9.13 -2.91
C TRP A 76 9.77 -10.07 -2.51
N PHE A 77 10.25 -9.90 -1.29
CA PHE A 77 11.36 -10.67 -0.74
C PHE A 77 11.07 -11.07 0.69
N PRO A 78 11.72 -12.14 1.19
CA PRO A 78 11.80 -12.31 2.64
C PRO A 78 12.47 -11.10 3.26
N ALA A 79 12.04 -10.70 4.44
CA ALA A 79 12.56 -9.48 5.08
C ALA A 79 14.07 -9.51 5.27
N GLU A 80 14.64 -10.70 5.43
CA GLU A 80 16.10 -10.86 5.62
C GLU A 80 16.90 -10.47 4.38
N ASN A 81 16.25 -10.47 3.21
CA ASN A 81 16.96 -10.30 1.95
C ASN A 81 16.86 -8.91 1.35
N GLU A 82 16.21 -7.98 2.05
CA GLU A 82 16.08 -6.62 1.53
C GLU A 82 16.15 -5.65 2.69
N VAL A 83 17.05 -4.66 2.59
CA VAL A 83 17.34 -3.74 3.69
C VAL A 83 16.62 -2.42 3.50
N ARG A 84 15.96 -1.96 4.56
CA ARG A 84 15.37 -0.62 4.58
C ARG A 84 16.43 0.38 5.01
N GLU A 85 16.38 1.59 4.46
CA GLU A 85 17.42 2.57 4.77
C GLU A 85 17.24 3.22 6.13
N THR A 86 15.99 3.43 6.55
CA THR A 86 15.72 4.20 7.77
C THR A 86 15.28 3.33 8.93
N ILE A 87 15.10 2.03 8.73
CA ILE A 87 14.64 1.11 9.77
C ILE A 87 15.53 -0.12 9.73
N PRO A 88 16.34 -0.34 10.78
CA PRO A 88 17.22 -1.51 10.78
C PRO A 88 16.43 -2.81 10.89
N TYR A 89 16.98 -3.86 10.31
CA TYR A 89 16.39 -5.19 10.42
C TYR A 89 16.46 -5.65 11.88
N ASN A 90 15.35 -6.17 12.37
CA ASN A 90 15.26 -6.67 13.74
C ASN A 90 14.81 -8.12 13.68
N GLU A 91 15.72 -9.02 13.94
CA GLU A 91 15.46 -10.46 13.84
C GLU A 91 14.22 -10.87 14.64
N ALA A 92 14.07 -10.33 15.84
CA ALA A 92 12.98 -10.73 16.74
C ALA A 92 11.61 -10.35 16.19
N VAL A 93 11.54 -9.32 15.37
CA VAL A 93 10.28 -8.80 14.85
C VAL A 93 10.07 -9.16 13.38
N ASP A 94 11.14 -9.06 12.59
CA ASP A 94 11.03 -9.10 11.13
C ASP A 94 11.25 -10.48 10.52
N ALA A 95 11.84 -11.41 11.26
CA ALA A 95 12.11 -12.74 10.72
C ALA A 95 10.79 -13.40 10.29
N GLY A 96 10.78 -13.96 9.10
CA GLY A 96 9.60 -14.63 8.56
C GLY A 96 8.58 -13.70 7.93
N ARG A 97 8.83 -12.40 7.95
CA ARG A 97 7.97 -11.43 7.30
C ARG A 97 8.48 -11.13 5.90
N ILE A 98 7.72 -10.34 5.15
CA ILE A 98 8.06 -10.02 3.78
C ILE A 98 8.14 -8.52 3.57
N ILE A 99 8.86 -8.12 2.52
CA ILE A 99 9.09 -6.73 2.18
C ILE A 99 9.12 -6.61 0.66
N PHE A 100 8.62 -5.50 0.13
CA PHE A 100 8.74 -5.30 -1.31
C PHE A 100 9.81 -4.27 -1.64
N LYS A 101 10.31 -4.36 -2.86
CA LYS A 101 11.15 -3.35 -3.45
C LYS A 101 10.37 -2.76 -4.62
N GLY A 102 10.35 -1.45 -4.70
CA GLY A 102 9.62 -0.77 -5.75
C GLY A 102 10.02 0.68 -5.82
N ARG A 103 9.15 1.48 -6.40
CA ARG A 103 9.40 2.90 -6.59
C ARG A 103 8.07 3.63 -6.65
N THR A 104 8.10 4.93 -6.49
CA THR A 104 6.90 5.74 -6.60
C THR A 104 6.25 5.47 -7.97
N ALA A 105 4.95 5.28 -7.97
CA ALA A 105 4.22 4.97 -9.20
C ALA A 105 4.25 6.16 -10.15
N ASN A 106 3.95 5.89 -11.44
CA ASN A 106 3.90 6.96 -12.41
C ASN A 106 2.77 7.94 -12.07
N GLU A 107 2.83 9.11 -12.68
CA GLU A 107 1.93 10.21 -12.33
C GLU A 107 0.45 9.88 -12.56
N GLU A 108 0.16 9.13 -13.59
CA GLU A 108 -1.22 8.76 -13.90
C GLU A 108 -1.85 7.90 -12.80
N ILE A 109 -1.12 6.87 -12.38
CA ILE A 109 -1.59 5.99 -11.31
C ILE A 109 -1.60 6.72 -9.98
N ARG A 110 -0.58 7.50 -9.73
CA ARG A 110 -0.47 8.25 -8.48
C ARG A 110 -1.64 9.20 -8.34
N LYS A 111 -1.97 9.93 -9.41
CA LYS A 111 -3.06 10.90 -9.41
C LYS A 111 -4.40 10.24 -9.17
N LYS A 112 -4.58 9.03 -9.68
CA LYS A 112 -5.83 8.31 -9.52
C LYS A 112 -6.13 7.98 -8.06
N TYR A 113 -5.09 7.64 -7.30
CA TYR A 113 -5.27 7.15 -5.92
C TYR A 113 -4.89 8.15 -4.83
N LEU A 114 -3.94 9.02 -5.09
CA LEU A 114 -3.40 9.89 -4.05
C LEU A 114 -4.51 10.76 -3.45
N ASP A 115 -4.53 10.85 -2.14
CA ASP A 115 -5.47 11.67 -1.38
C ASP A 115 -6.94 11.22 -1.49
N HIS A 116 -7.18 10.08 -2.13
CA HIS A 116 -8.53 9.52 -2.17
C HIS A 116 -8.76 8.60 -0.98
N SER A 117 -10.02 8.35 -0.67
CA SER A 117 -10.40 7.47 0.43
C SER A 117 -10.64 6.05 -0.09
N VAL A 118 -10.04 5.08 0.58
CA VAL A 118 -10.29 3.67 0.31
C VAL A 118 -11.00 3.02 1.51
N ALA A 119 -11.58 3.85 2.37
CA ALA A 119 -12.24 3.35 3.58
C ALA A 119 -13.38 2.39 3.27
N GLY A 120 -14.05 2.58 2.13
CA GLY A 120 -15.17 1.73 1.75
C GLY A 120 -14.79 0.29 1.43
N PHE A 121 -13.50 0.00 1.29
CA PHE A 121 -13.05 -1.35 0.98
C PHE A 121 -12.83 -2.19 2.24
N PHE A 122 -12.98 -1.61 3.41
CA PHE A 122 -12.78 -2.31 4.66
C PHE A 122 -14.09 -2.49 5.39
N LYS A 123 -14.26 -3.67 5.98
CA LYS A 123 -15.42 -3.94 6.81
C LYS A 123 -15.18 -3.37 8.19
N ARG A 124 -16.29 -3.10 8.88
CA ARG A 124 -16.21 -2.62 10.25
C ARG A 124 -15.44 -3.64 11.10
N GLY A 125 -14.44 -3.17 11.83
CA GLY A 125 -13.64 -4.03 12.68
C GLY A 125 -12.53 -4.78 11.99
N GLU A 126 -12.36 -4.58 10.69
CA GLU A 126 -11.27 -5.22 9.95
C GLU A 126 -9.96 -4.56 10.34
N ILE A 127 -9.08 -5.31 10.99
CA ILE A 127 -7.83 -4.75 11.55
C ILE A 127 -6.58 -5.14 10.80
N ALA A 128 -6.65 -6.09 9.87
CA ALA A 128 -5.46 -6.52 9.14
C ALA A 128 -4.84 -5.32 8.43
N PRO A 129 -3.51 -5.11 8.55
CA PRO A 129 -2.88 -3.95 7.94
C PRO A 129 -2.71 -4.06 6.43
N VAL A 130 -2.76 -5.28 5.88
CA VAL A 130 -2.50 -5.51 4.46
C VAL A 130 -3.72 -6.14 3.82
N LYS A 131 -4.24 -5.53 2.77
CA LYS A 131 -5.40 -6.05 2.07
C LYS A 131 -5.13 -6.03 0.57
N VAL A 132 -5.31 -7.17 -0.08
CA VAL A 132 -5.07 -7.30 -1.52
C VAL A 132 -6.39 -7.22 -2.26
N ILE A 133 -6.42 -6.44 -3.33
CA ILE A 133 -7.57 -6.35 -4.22
C ILE A 133 -7.06 -6.68 -5.62
N LEU A 134 -7.48 -7.82 -6.12
CA LEU A 134 -7.09 -8.27 -7.46
C LEU A 134 -8.28 -8.15 -8.38
N LYS A 135 -8.05 -7.66 -9.56
CA LYS A 135 -9.09 -7.56 -10.58
C LYS A 135 -9.27 -8.93 -11.22
N PRO A 136 -10.50 -9.32 -11.52
CA PRO A 136 -10.73 -10.57 -12.23
C PRO A 136 -10.03 -10.48 -13.57
N GLN A 137 -9.35 -11.55 -13.94
CA GLN A 137 -8.79 -11.62 -15.26
C GLN A 137 -9.91 -11.81 -16.23
N GLU A 138 -9.91 -11.01 -17.29
CA GLU A 138 -10.78 -11.27 -18.36
C GLU A 138 -10.31 -12.53 -19.01
N THR A 139 -11.05 -13.55 -18.83
CA THR A 139 -10.70 -14.75 -19.51
C THR A 139 -11.25 -14.62 -20.86
N GLY A 140 -10.80 -14.07 -21.72
CA GLY A 140 -11.25 -13.96 -23.06
C GLY A 140 -11.87 -15.17 -23.63
N ILE A 141 -12.84 -15.67 -23.11
CA ILE A 141 -13.37 -16.79 -23.64
C ILE A 141 -14.30 -16.71 -24.55
N LEU A 142 -14.30 -17.02 -25.02
CA LEU A 142 -15.03 -16.99 -25.70
C LEU A 142 -15.52 -17.77 -26.04
#